data_1609a6ff5b7bbe979a22c81bb13930b4
#
_entry.id   1609a6ff5b7bbe979a22c81bb13930b4
#
_cell.length_a   1.000
_cell.length_b   1.000
_cell.length_c   1.000
_cell.angle_alpha   90.00
_cell.angle_beta   90.00
_cell.angle_gamma   90.00
#
_symmetry.space_group_name_H-M   'P 1'
#
loop_
_entity.id
_entity.type
_entity.pdbx_description
1 polymer ?
#
loop_
_entity_poly.entity_id
_entity_poly.type
_entity_poly.pdbx_seq_one_letter_code
_entity_poly.pdbx_strand_id
1 'polypeptide(L)'
;VRAARLAAAVTGPRGRWVTVGVWVVLGVAGIFARAHIGEVTAAGQGSYLPANAESTRAVDVLQRDFKGGDDVPVLIVFERNGGLTGADLNAIGRLGEGLERLGLAGATPVLAPFSGEAKQSLGDVAKLARGVGPISRDGEAALVALAIDSSDRGAVVDGVGKIRAYLAAHRRPGLRSYVTGPGGIAADLERVAEDAGKTLLIATLGLVLLLLLVVYRAPVLALLPLLTVGTAYLISIGVTYLLI
;
A
#
# COMPACT_ATOMS: atom_id res chain seq x y z
N VAL A 1 19.33 45.92 16.75
CA VAL A 1 20.70 45.93 16.16
C VAL A 1 21.07 44.55 15.58
N ARG A 2 20.82 43.41 16.27
CA ARG A 2 21.16 42.06 15.77
C ARG A 2 20.32 41.64 14.58
N ALA A 3 19.00 41.91 14.58
CA ALA A 3 18.11 41.57 13.48
C ALA A 3 18.45 42.30 12.17
N ALA A 4 18.82 43.59 12.23
CA ALA A 4 19.23 44.37 11.07
C ALA A 4 20.56 43.87 10.45
N ARG A 5 21.48 43.37 11.25
CA ARG A 5 22.75 42.78 10.78
C ARG A 5 22.51 41.41 10.12
N LEU A 6 21.59 40.61 10.65
CA LEU A 6 21.20 39.33 10.05
C LEU A 6 20.48 39.55 8.71
N ALA A 7 19.57 40.53 8.66
CA ALA A 7 18.88 40.89 7.41
C ALA A 7 19.89 41.35 6.35
N ALA A 8 20.83 42.22 6.69
CA ALA A 8 21.85 42.70 5.76
C ALA A 8 22.82 41.57 5.31
N ALA A 9 23.10 40.59 6.17
CA ALA A 9 23.94 39.45 5.82
C ALA A 9 23.23 38.51 4.82
N VAL A 10 21.92 38.32 4.98
CA VAL A 10 21.13 37.44 4.11
C VAL A 10 20.81 38.11 2.74
N THR A 11 20.58 39.42 2.72
CA THR A 11 20.24 40.16 1.49
C THR A 11 21.43 40.62 0.68
N GLY A 12 22.66 40.53 1.21
CA GLY A 12 23.90 40.87 0.53
C GLY A 12 24.17 39.98 -0.71
N PRO A 13 25.06 40.44 -1.64
CA PRO A 13 25.30 39.70 -2.89
C PRO A 13 25.86 38.30 -2.71
N ARG A 14 26.54 38.02 -1.60
CA ARG A 14 26.97 36.67 -1.23
C ARG A 14 25.93 35.95 -0.37
N GLY A 15 25.22 36.67 0.51
CA GLY A 15 24.22 36.11 1.40
C GLY A 15 23.06 35.46 0.67
N ARG A 16 22.60 36.05 -0.44
CA ARG A 16 21.54 35.46 -1.27
C ARG A 16 21.89 34.08 -1.84
N TRP A 17 23.13 33.89 -2.29
CA TRP A 17 23.59 32.61 -2.81
C TRP A 17 23.77 31.56 -1.70
N VAL A 18 24.24 31.98 -0.53
CA VAL A 18 24.30 31.10 0.66
C VAL A 18 22.90 30.67 1.07
N THR A 19 21.95 31.58 1.12
CA THR A 19 20.55 31.26 1.46
C THR A 19 19.95 30.28 0.44
N VAL A 20 20.14 30.54 -0.85
CA VAL A 20 19.68 29.60 -1.91
C VAL A 20 20.37 28.24 -1.76
N GLY A 21 21.67 28.21 -1.51
CA GLY A 21 22.42 26.97 -1.28
C GLY A 21 21.89 26.16 -0.10
N VAL A 22 21.61 26.81 1.02
CA VAL A 22 21.01 26.16 2.20
C VAL A 22 19.65 25.56 1.87
N TRP A 23 18.78 26.31 1.17
CA TRP A 23 17.48 25.81 0.76
C TRP A 23 17.58 24.61 -0.20
N VAL A 24 18.52 24.65 -1.14
CA VAL A 24 18.76 23.53 -2.06
C VAL A 24 19.24 22.29 -1.30
N VAL A 25 20.20 22.45 -0.38
CA VAL A 25 20.70 21.32 0.43
C VAL A 25 19.59 20.71 1.28
N LEU A 26 18.79 21.54 1.94
CA LEU A 26 17.66 21.08 2.75
C LEU A 26 16.59 20.41 1.87
N GLY A 27 16.31 20.94 0.68
CA GLY A 27 15.40 20.34 -0.27
C GLY A 27 15.87 18.96 -0.75
N VAL A 28 17.15 18.82 -1.08
CA VAL A 28 17.74 17.53 -1.50
C VAL A 28 17.69 16.52 -0.34
N ALA A 29 18.04 16.94 0.88
CA ALA A 29 17.92 16.09 2.07
C ALA A 29 16.46 15.64 2.30
N GLY A 30 15.49 16.53 2.10
CA GLY A 30 14.07 16.19 2.20
C GLY A 30 13.60 15.20 1.13
N ILE A 31 14.10 15.29 -0.11
CA ILE A 31 13.82 14.30 -1.17
C ILE A 31 14.36 12.93 -0.77
N PHE A 32 15.59 12.89 -0.24
CA PHE A 32 16.20 11.66 0.23
C PHE A 32 15.40 11.04 1.40
N ALA A 33 15.02 11.85 2.39
CA ALA A 33 14.20 11.43 3.52
C ALA A 33 12.83 10.89 3.05
N ARG A 34 12.20 11.52 2.04
CA ARG A 34 10.94 11.06 1.46
C ARG A 34 11.04 9.66 0.85
N ALA A 35 12.17 9.33 0.22
CA ALA A 35 12.39 8.02 -0.38
C ALA A 35 12.47 6.89 0.68
N HIS A 36 12.91 7.21 1.89
CA HIS A 36 13.15 6.22 2.97
C HIS A 36 12.13 6.29 4.11
N ILE A 37 11.23 7.28 4.12
CA ILE A 37 10.28 7.47 5.22
C ILE A 37 9.28 6.31 5.34
N GLY A 38 8.96 5.64 4.22
CA GLY A 38 8.09 4.48 4.19
C GLY A 38 8.62 3.31 5.02
N GLU A 39 9.93 3.13 5.06
CA GLU A 39 10.59 2.08 5.84
C GLU A 39 10.47 2.30 7.36
N VAL A 40 10.36 3.55 7.77
CA VAL A 40 10.34 3.97 9.20
C VAL A 40 8.90 4.13 9.71
N THR A 41 7.95 4.46 8.83
CA THR A 41 6.53 4.67 9.19
C THR A 41 5.68 3.41 9.07
N ALA A 42 6.28 2.25 8.88
CA ALA A 42 5.62 0.94 8.82
C ALA A 42 5.01 0.50 10.17
N ALA A 43 4.57 1.44 10.98
CA ALA A 43 3.80 1.15 12.19
C ALA A 43 2.44 0.58 11.79
N GLY A 44 2.21 -0.70 12.13
CA GLY A 44 0.95 -1.39 11.87
C GLY A 44 -0.25 -0.64 12.51
N GLN A 45 -1.46 -0.97 12.07
CA GLN A 45 -2.69 -0.33 12.57
C GLN A 45 -2.82 -0.37 14.12
N GLY A 46 -2.16 -1.32 14.77
CA GLY A 46 -2.11 -1.44 16.24
C GLY A 46 -1.43 -0.29 16.96
N SER A 47 -0.48 0.42 16.30
CA SER A 47 0.25 1.53 16.93
C SER A 47 -0.60 2.78 17.20
N TYR A 48 -1.77 2.90 16.56
CA TYR A 48 -2.72 4.01 16.79
C TYR A 48 -3.73 3.70 17.90
N LEU A 49 -3.78 2.45 18.39
CA LEU A 49 -4.70 2.03 19.44
C LEU A 49 -4.01 2.17 20.81
N PRO A 50 -4.76 2.56 21.87
CA PRO A 50 -4.22 2.53 23.21
C PRO A 50 -3.76 1.12 23.58
N ALA A 51 -2.59 1.01 24.24
CA ALA A 51 -2.03 -0.28 24.64
C ALA A 51 -2.96 -1.11 25.57
N ASN A 52 -3.90 -0.46 26.24
CA ASN A 52 -4.87 -1.09 27.12
C ASN A 52 -6.19 -1.46 26.41
N ALA A 53 -6.35 -1.17 25.12
CA ALA A 53 -7.55 -1.56 24.38
C ALA A 53 -7.65 -3.10 24.29
N GLU A 54 -8.86 -3.63 24.34
CA GLU A 54 -9.10 -5.08 24.23
C GLU A 54 -8.63 -5.62 22.89
N SER A 55 -8.86 -4.88 21.81
CA SER A 55 -8.39 -5.22 20.46
C SER A 55 -6.87 -5.29 20.37
N THR A 56 -6.14 -4.37 21.01
CA THR A 56 -4.66 -4.39 21.04
C THR A 56 -4.16 -5.64 21.75
N ARG A 57 -4.75 -5.98 22.91
CA ARG A 57 -4.39 -7.21 23.63
C ARG A 57 -4.71 -8.47 22.85
N ALA A 58 -5.83 -8.49 22.11
CA ALA A 58 -6.18 -9.62 21.26
C ALA A 58 -5.17 -9.80 20.11
N VAL A 59 -4.73 -8.71 19.49
CA VAL A 59 -3.69 -8.73 18.45
C VAL A 59 -2.35 -9.22 19.02
N ASP A 60 -1.94 -8.75 20.21
CA ASP A 60 -0.73 -9.21 20.88
C ASP A 60 -0.73 -10.71 21.17
N VAL A 61 -1.88 -11.28 21.55
CA VAL A 61 -2.06 -12.72 21.75
C VAL A 61 -1.96 -13.46 20.42
N LEU A 62 -2.64 -12.96 19.38
CA LEU A 62 -2.57 -13.53 18.03
C LEU A 62 -1.13 -13.59 17.51
N GLN A 63 -0.38 -12.49 17.63
CA GLN A 63 1.01 -12.41 17.18
C GLN A 63 1.95 -13.32 17.96
N ARG A 64 1.70 -13.49 19.26
CA ARG A 64 2.54 -14.29 20.15
C ARG A 64 2.30 -15.78 20.03
N ASP A 65 1.02 -16.15 19.96
CA ASP A 65 0.61 -17.57 20.15
C ASP A 65 0.26 -18.25 18.81
N PHE A 66 0.06 -17.50 17.72
CA PHE A 66 -0.27 -18.04 16.41
C PHE A 66 0.75 -17.60 15.36
N LYS A 67 1.33 -18.58 14.65
CA LYS A 67 2.18 -18.30 13.48
C LYS A 67 1.33 -17.64 12.39
N GLY A 68 1.77 -16.50 11.87
CA GLY A 68 1.01 -15.73 10.87
C GLY A 68 -0.15 -14.92 11.47
N GLY A 69 -0.14 -14.66 12.79
CA GLY A 69 -1.12 -13.79 13.44
C GLY A 69 -1.15 -12.36 12.91
N ASP A 70 -0.11 -11.95 12.20
CA ASP A 70 0.02 -10.66 11.52
C ASP A 70 -0.40 -10.71 10.05
N ASP A 71 -0.59 -11.91 9.50
CA ASP A 71 -0.85 -12.07 8.08
C ASP A 71 -2.24 -11.53 7.71
N VAL A 72 -2.30 -10.74 6.64
CA VAL A 72 -3.56 -10.21 6.10
C VAL A 72 -4.11 -11.17 5.06
N PRO A 73 -5.31 -11.73 5.29
CA PRO A 73 -5.90 -12.67 4.35
C PRO A 73 -6.32 -11.98 3.03
N VAL A 74 -5.95 -12.60 1.93
CA VAL A 74 -6.34 -12.25 0.57
C VAL A 74 -7.12 -13.41 -0.02
N LEU A 75 -8.29 -13.14 -0.56
CA LEU A 75 -9.17 -14.10 -1.18
C LEU A 75 -9.18 -13.90 -2.70
N ILE A 76 -9.06 -14.98 -3.44
CA ILE A 76 -9.15 -14.97 -4.90
C ILE A 76 -10.35 -15.81 -5.27
N VAL A 77 -11.33 -15.19 -5.92
CA VAL A 77 -12.53 -15.85 -6.44
C VAL A 77 -12.34 -16.08 -7.93
N PHE A 78 -12.48 -17.33 -8.36
CA PHE A 78 -12.54 -17.72 -9.75
C PHE A 78 -13.98 -18.04 -10.11
N GLU A 79 -14.46 -17.54 -11.24
CA GLU A 79 -15.85 -17.64 -11.65
C GLU A 79 -15.95 -18.03 -13.13
N ARG A 80 -16.89 -18.93 -13.44
CA ARG A 80 -17.28 -19.26 -14.80
C ARG A 80 -18.80 -19.37 -14.88
N ASN A 81 -19.40 -18.62 -15.79
CA ASN A 81 -20.84 -18.77 -16.08
C ASN A 81 -21.13 -20.16 -16.62
N GLY A 82 -22.13 -20.85 -16.05
CA GLY A 82 -22.52 -22.20 -16.43
C GLY A 82 -21.72 -23.33 -15.78
N GLY A 83 -20.91 -22.99 -14.76
CA GLY A 83 -20.19 -23.94 -13.93
C GLY A 83 -18.73 -24.15 -14.29
N LEU A 84 -17.92 -24.37 -13.24
CA LEU A 84 -16.50 -24.68 -13.35
C LEU A 84 -16.30 -26.10 -13.88
N THR A 85 -15.45 -26.24 -14.87
CA THR A 85 -15.07 -27.54 -15.43
C THR A 85 -13.91 -28.17 -14.64
N GLY A 86 -13.68 -29.47 -14.78
CA GLY A 86 -12.51 -30.14 -14.22
C GLY A 86 -11.20 -29.55 -14.73
N ALA A 87 -11.16 -29.02 -15.96
CA ALA A 87 -10.00 -28.34 -16.52
C ALA A 87 -9.77 -26.97 -15.84
N ASP A 88 -10.84 -26.31 -15.42
CA ASP A 88 -10.72 -25.05 -14.64
C ASP A 88 -10.19 -25.29 -13.24
N LEU A 89 -10.71 -26.32 -12.55
CA LEU A 89 -10.23 -26.70 -11.21
C LEU A 89 -8.75 -27.05 -11.22
N ASN A 90 -8.30 -27.82 -12.21
CA ASN A 90 -6.88 -28.12 -12.40
C ASN A 90 -6.04 -26.87 -12.72
N ALA A 91 -6.62 -25.90 -13.44
CA ALA A 91 -5.95 -24.65 -13.73
C ALA A 91 -5.83 -23.77 -12.48
N ILE A 92 -6.90 -23.69 -11.66
CA ILE A 92 -6.91 -22.96 -10.39
C ILE A 92 -5.87 -23.55 -9.44
N GLY A 93 -5.74 -24.88 -9.38
CA GLY A 93 -4.69 -25.55 -8.61
C GLY A 93 -3.28 -25.09 -9.02
N ARG A 94 -2.97 -25.13 -10.32
CA ARG A 94 -1.67 -24.66 -10.86
C ARG A 94 -1.44 -23.15 -10.63
N LEU A 95 -2.49 -22.35 -10.69
CA LEU A 95 -2.40 -20.93 -10.36
C LEU A 95 -2.07 -20.73 -8.88
N GLY A 96 -2.67 -21.52 -7.99
CA GLY A 96 -2.34 -21.53 -6.56
C GLY A 96 -0.86 -21.85 -6.31
N GLU A 97 -0.35 -22.93 -6.90
CA GLU A 97 1.10 -23.28 -6.81
C GLU A 97 2.00 -22.18 -7.38
N GLY A 98 1.56 -21.49 -8.43
CA GLY A 98 2.29 -20.36 -8.98
C GLY A 98 2.30 -19.14 -8.05
N LEU A 99 1.21 -18.91 -7.34
CA LEU A 99 1.13 -17.84 -6.32
C LEU A 99 2.06 -18.10 -5.13
N GLU A 100 2.19 -19.36 -4.70
CA GLU A 100 3.18 -19.74 -3.67
C GLU A 100 4.61 -19.39 -4.08
N ARG A 101 4.96 -19.63 -5.35
CA ARG A 101 6.31 -19.32 -5.89
C ARG A 101 6.60 -17.82 -5.99
N LEU A 102 5.59 -16.95 -5.90
CA LEU A 102 5.83 -15.51 -5.82
C LEU A 102 6.45 -15.07 -4.49
N GLY A 103 6.50 -15.95 -3.49
CA GLY A 103 7.09 -15.66 -2.19
C GLY A 103 6.37 -14.56 -1.42
N LEU A 104 5.08 -14.35 -1.70
CA LEU A 104 4.25 -13.33 -1.07
C LEU A 104 3.54 -13.83 0.18
N ALA A 105 3.45 -15.16 0.31
CA ALA A 105 2.80 -15.77 1.44
C ALA A 105 3.64 -15.53 2.70
N GLY A 106 3.01 -15.02 3.75
CA GLY A 106 3.53 -15.07 5.10
C GLY A 106 3.70 -16.52 5.58
N ALA A 107 3.55 -16.77 6.85
CA ALA A 107 3.68 -18.11 7.42
C ALA A 107 2.56 -19.09 6.99
N THR A 108 1.52 -18.60 6.35
CA THR A 108 0.33 -19.38 5.96
C THR A 108 0.43 -19.83 4.51
N PRO A 109 0.44 -21.15 4.22
CA PRO A 109 0.48 -21.65 2.84
C PRO A 109 -0.77 -21.24 2.06
N VAL A 110 -0.64 -21.12 0.73
CA VAL A 110 -1.77 -20.86 -0.16
C VAL A 110 -2.78 -21.99 -0.05
N LEU A 111 -3.96 -21.71 0.49
CA LEU A 111 -5.05 -22.66 0.55
C LEU A 111 -5.73 -22.73 -0.82
N ALA A 112 -5.11 -23.44 -1.76
CA ALA A 112 -5.73 -23.83 -3.01
C ALA A 112 -6.41 -25.19 -2.80
N PRO A 113 -7.75 -25.26 -2.76
CA PRO A 113 -8.48 -26.46 -2.37
C PRO A 113 -8.27 -27.67 -3.28
N PHE A 114 -7.51 -27.50 -4.34
CA PHE A 114 -7.28 -28.50 -5.41
C PHE A 114 -5.81 -28.98 -5.46
N SER A 115 -4.91 -28.44 -4.63
CA SER A 115 -3.55 -28.98 -4.46
C SER A 115 -3.56 -30.18 -3.51
N GLY A 116 -2.67 -31.17 -3.75
CA GLY A 116 -2.67 -32.42 -3.00
C GLY A 116 -2.49 -32.29 -1.48
N GLU A 117 -1.79 -31.26 -1.03
CA GLU A 117 -1.53 -30.96 0.38
C GLU A 117 -2.70 -30.27 1.09
N ALA A 118 -3.48 -29.47 0.37
CA ALA A 118 -4.66 -28.79 0.91
C ALA A 118 -5.81 -29.74 1.29
N LYS A 119 -5.86 -30.95 0.72
CA LYS A 119 -6.87 -31.94 1.11
C LYS A 119 -6.78 -32.35 2.58
N GLN A 120 -5.61 -32.32 3.19
CA GLN A 120 -5.41 -32.68 4.58
C GLN A 120 -5.68 -31.51 5.54
N SER A 121 -5.22 -30.29 5.18
CA SER A 121 -5.43 -29.07 6.02
C SER A 121 -6.86 -28.56 5.94
N LEU A 122 -7.51 -28.61 4.78
CA LEU A 122 -8.92 -28.20 4.61
C LEU A 122 -9.90 -29.16 5.29
N GLY A 123 -9.54 -30.41 5.54
CA GLY A 123 -10.38 -31.35 6.28
C GLY A 123 -10.78 -30.83 7.66
N ASP A 124 -9.91 -30.09 8.32
CA ASP A 124 -10.15 -29.54 9.66
C ASP A 124 -10.79 -28.15 9.61
N VAL A 125 -10.37 -27.28 8.68
CA VAL A 125 -10.97 -25.94 8.47
C VAL A 125 -12.37 -26.05 7.85
N ALA A 126 -12.60 -26.99 6.92
CA ALA A 126 -13.92 -27.26 6.36
C ALA A 126 -14.90 -27.85 7.38
N LYS A 127 -14.43 -28.55 8.43
CA LYS A 127 -15.26 -28.97 9.55
C LYS A 127 -15.71 -27.82 10.43
N LEU A 128 -14.88 -26.77 10.60
CA LEU A 128 -15.24 -25.54 11.33
C LEU A 128 -16.20 -24.64 10.52
N ALA A 129 -16.03 -24.59 9.19
CA ALA A 129 -16.86 -23.80 8.29
C ALA A 129 -17.97 -24.65 7.66
N ARG A 130 -18.85 -25.22 8.47
CA ARG A 130 -20.01 -25.98 8.00
C ARG A 130 -20.85 -25.14 7.04
N GLY A 131 -20.67 -25.37 5.72
CA GLY A 131 -21.44 -24.75 4.66
C GLY A 131 -20.67 -23.82 3.72
N VAL A 132 -19.39 -23.55 3.97
CA VAL A 132 -18.50 -22.79 3.06
C VAL A 132 -17.47 -23.75 2.51
N GLY A 133 -17.82 -24.46 1.45
CA GLY A 133 -16.84 -25.21 0.65
C GLY A 133 -16.00 -24.26 -0.20
N PRO A 134 -14.84 -24.72 -0.71
CA PRO A 134 -14.00 -23.95 -1.64
C PRO A 134 -14.67 -23.74 -3.03
N ILE A 135 -15.78 -24.40 -3.28
CA ILE A 135 -16.61 -24.27 -4.47
C ILE A 135 -18.01 -23.82 -4.03
N SER A 136 -18.57 -22.85 -4.74
CA SER A 136 -19.94 -22.38 -4.52
C SER A 136 -20.98 -23.49 -4.71
N ARG A 137 -22.17 -23.34 -4.11
CA ARG A 137 -23.22 -24.36 -4.17
C ARG A 137 -23.74 -24.64 -5.60
N ASP A 138 -23.68 -23.62 -6.46
CA ASP A 138 -24.04 -23.69 -7.87
C ASP A 138 -22.91 -24.24 -8.76
N GLY A 139 -21.71 -24.43 -8.20
CA GLY A 139 -20.55 -24.88 -8.94
C GLY A 139 -19.92 -23.84 -9.88
N GLU A 140 -20.37 -22.60 -9.85
CA GLU A 140 -19.90 -21.53 -10.75
C GLU A 140 -18.68 -20.80 -10.24
N ALA A 141 -18.39 -20.84 -8.94
CA ALA A 141 -17.26 -20.16 -8.36
C ALA A 141 -16.38 -21.07 -7.49
N ALA A 142 -15.07 -20.77 -7.45
CA ALA A 142 -14.11 -21.39 -6.55
C ALA A 142 -13.28 -20.33 -5.82
N LEU A 143 -12.92 -20.61 -4.58
CA LEU A 143 -12.18 -19.74 -3.70
C LEU A 143 -10.77 -20.29 -3.47
N VAL A 144 -9.77 -19.43 -3.61
CA VAL A 144 -8.40 -19.62 -3.16
C VAL A 144 -8.10 -18.58 -2.11
N ALA A 145 -7.55 -18.98 -0.98
CA ALA A 145 -7.16 -18.09 0.10
C ALA A 145 -5.64 -18.13 0.27
N LEU A 146 -5.04 -16.98 0.50
CA LEU A 146 -3.65 -16.82 0.89
C LEU A 146 -3.56 -15.68 1.91
N ALA A 147 -2.47 -15.60 2.62
CA ALA A 147 -2.21 -14.51 3.53
C ALA A 147 -0.89 -13.84 3.18
N ILE A 148 -0.85 -12.51 3.29
CA ILE A 148 0.33 -11.70 3.04
C ILE A 148 0.81 -11.17 4.38
N ASP A 149 2.12 -11.25 4.64
CA ASP A 149 2.74 -10.65 5.80
C ASP A 149 2.42 -9.15 5.86
N SER A 150 1.86 -8.71 6.98
CA SER A 150 1.45 -7.32 7.22
C SER A 150 2.48 -6.48 7.95
N SER A 151 3.70 -6.99 8.13
CA SER A 151 4.80 -6.28 8.79
C SER A 151 5.06 -4.91 8.15
N ASP A 152 4.76 -4.78 6.86
CA ASP A 152 4.74 -3.52 6.13
C ASP A 152 3.41 -3.35 5.37
N ARG A 153 2.75 -2.19 5.55
CA ARG A 153 1.52 -1.84 4.83
C ARG A 153 1.75 -1.80 3.30
N GLY A 154 2.93 -1.35 2.87
CA GLY A 154 3.35 -1.37 1.47
C GLY A 154 3.43 -2.78 0.91
N ALA A 155 3.87 -3.76 1.71
CA ALA A 155 3.98 -5.15 1.31
C ALA A 155 2.62 -5.76 0.92
N VAL A 156 1.53 -5.40 1.63
CA VAL A 156 0.17 -5.86 1.29
C VAL A 156 -0.28 -5.30 -0.06
N VAL A 157 -0.09 -3.98 -0.28
CA VAL A 157 -0.48 -3.31 -1.54
C VAL A 157 0.30 -3.88 -2.72
N ASP A 158 1.62 -4.00 -2.57
CA ASP A 158 2.52 -4.57 -3.59
C ASP A 158 2.22 -6.05 -3.84
N GLY A 159 1.98 -6.82 -2.78
CA GLY A 159 1.63 -8.22 -2.86
C GLY A 159 0.35 -8.44 -3.64
N VAL A 160 -0.71 -7.69 -3.32
CA VAL A 160 -1.97 -7.73 -4.09
C VAL A 160 -1.76 -7.29 -5.54
N GLY A 161 -0.90 -6.29 -5.78
CA GLY A 161 -0.49 -5.87 -7.11
C GLY A 161 0.16 -6.99 -7.92
N LYS A 162 1.09 -7.72 -7.33
CA LYS A 162 1.77 -8.88 -7.94
C LYS A 162 0.80 -10.03 -8.21
N ILE A 163 -0.11 -10.31 -7.28
CA ILE A 163 -1.17 -11.32 -7.47
C ILE A 163 -2.03 -10.96 -8.68
N ARG A 164 -2.51 -9.72 -8.76
CA ARG A 164 -3.32 -9.24 -9.90
C ARG A 164 -2.58 -9.33 -11.23
N ALA A 165 -1.32 -8.93 -11.25
CA ALA A 165 -0.45 -9.03 -12.44
C ALA A 165 -0.27 -10.49 -12.87
N TYR A 166 0.01 -11.39 -11.92
CA TYR A 166 0.14 -12.81 -12.18
C TYR A 166 -1.15 -13.42 -12.77
N LEU A 167 -2.30 -13.14 -12.17
CA LEU A 167 -3.60 -13.61 -12.66
C LEU A 167 -3.92 -13.03 -14.05
N ALA A 168 -3.57 -11.76 -14.30
CA ALA A 168 -3.75 -11.13 -15.59
C ALA A 168 -2.89 -11.78 -16.70
N ALA A 169 -1.66 -12.19 -16.37
CA ALA A 169 -0.76 -12.88 -17.29
C ALA A 169 -1.22 -14.33 -17.61
N HIS A 170 -1.99 -14.94 -16.71
CA HIS A 170 -2.44 -16.33 -16.85
C HIS A 170 -3.96 -16.43 -17.08
N ARG A 171 -4.56 -15.43 -17.71
CA ARG A 171 -5.99 -15.40 -18.04
C ARG A 171 -6.38 -16.58 -18.92
N ARG A 172 -7.56 -17.14 -18.66
CA ARG A 172 -8.17 -18.20 -19.48
C ARG A 172 -9.52 -17.76 -20.02
N PRO A 173 -9.87 -18.11 -21.26
CA PRO A 173 -11.16 -17.77 -21.83
C PRO A 173 -12.32 -18.33 -20.97
N GLY A 174 -13.25 -17.45 -20.62
CA GLY A 174 -14.43 -17.81 -19.84
C GLY A 174 -14.22 -17.98 -18.33
N LEU A 175 -12.97 -18.01 -17.82
CA LEU A 175 -12.65 -18.04 -16.39
C LEU A 175 -12.25 -16.64 -15.94
N ARG A 176 -13.07 -16.03 -15.09
CA ARG A 176 -12.80 -14.73 -14.47
C ARG A 176 -12.14 -14.91 -13.11
N SER A 177 -11.26 -14.00 -12.72
CA SER A 177 -10.61 -14.01 -11.40
C SER A 177 -10.74 -12.63 -10.75
N TYR A 178 -11.07 -12.62 -9.46
CA TYR A 178 -11.24 -11.41 -8.65
C TYR A 178 -10.43 -11.57 -7.38
N VAL A 179 -9.69 -10.51 -7.02
CA VAL A 179 -8.94 -10.45 -5.76
C VAL A 179 -9.73 -9.61 -4.77
N THR A 180 -10.03 -10.17 -3.61
CA THR A 180 -10.87 -9.59 -2.55
C THR A 180 -10.33 -10.00 -1.17
N GLY A 181 -11.15 -9.90 -0.15
CA GLY A 181 -10.75 -10.13 1.24
C GLY A 181 -10.12 -8.89 1.87
N PRO A 182 -9.78 -8.93 3.16
CA PRO A 182 -9.20 -7.78 3.88
C PRO A 182 -8.00 -7.16 3.16
N GLY A 183 -7.04 -7.97 2.68
CA GLY A 183 -5.88 -7.47 1.94
C GLY A 183 -6.24 -6.88 0.58
N GLY A 184 -7.17 -7.49 -0.16
CA GLY A 184 -7.66 -6.95 -1.41
C GLY A 184 -8.35 -5.59 -1.25
N ILE A 185 -9.21 -5.48 -0.24
CA ILE A 185 -9.93 -4.25 0.11
C ILE A 185 -8.95 -3.17 0.57
N ALA A 186 -7.99 -3.51 1.44
CA ALA A 186 -6.97 -2.56 1.91
C ALA A 186 -6.13 -2.01 0.74
N ALA A 187 -5.71 -2.86 -0.20
CA ALA A 187 -4.96 -2.45 -1.38
C ALA A 187 -5.79 -1.55 -2.32
N ASP A 188 -7.10 -1.81 -2.47
CA ASP A 188 -7.97 -0.97 -3.29
C ASP A 188 -8.23 0.39 -2.62
N LEU A 189 -8.44 0.40 -1.30
CA LEU A 189 -8.63 1.64 -0.54
C LEU A 189 -7.40 2.54 -0.62
N GLU A 190 -6.20 1.97 -0.44
CA GLU A 190 -4.94 2.72 -0.57
C GLU A 190 -4.76 3.29 -1.98
N ARG A 191 -5.02 2.50 -3.01
CA ARG A 191 -4.96 2.96 -4.41
C ARG A 191 -5.93 4.11 -4.67
N VAL A 192 -7.17 3.98 -4.21
CA VAL A 192 -8.19 5.04 -4.38
C VAL A 192 -7.78 6.30 -3.62
N ALA A 193 -7.25 6.17 -2.40
CA ALA A 193 -6.76 7.29 -1.60
C ALA A 193 -5.56 7.98 -2.29
N GLU A 194 -4.62 7.20 -2.83
CA GLU A 194 -3.46 7.73 -3.56
C GLU A 194 -3.87 8.46 -4.84
N ASP A 195 -4.77 7.89 -5.63
CA ASP A 195 -5.26 8.49 -6.88
C ASP A 195 -6.09 9.75 -6.60
N ALA A 196 -6.94 9.72 -5.58
CA ALA A 196 -7.67 10.91 -5.12
C ALA A 196 -6.71 11.99 -4.62
N GLY A 197 -5.71 11.62 -3.83
CA GLY A 197 -4.66 12.53 -3.34
C GLY A 197 -3.88 13.19 -4.47
N LYS A 198 -3.45 12.43 -5.48
CA LYS A 198 -2.77 12.96 -6.68
C LYS A 198 -3.65 13.92 -7.46
N THR A 199 -4.90 13.56 -7.67
CA THR A 199 -5.87 14.39 -8.40
C THR A 199 -6.13 15.71 -7.68
N LEU A 200 -6.35 15.65 -6.36
CA LEU A 200 -6.54 16.84 -5.53
C LEU A 200 -5.30 17.73 -5.53
N LEU A 201 -4.11 17.14 -5.40
CA LEU A 201 -2.84 17.88 -5.42
C LEU A 201 -2.66 18.63 -6.74
N ILE A 202 -2.86 17.95 -7.89
CA ILE A 202 -2.70 18.57 -9.21
C ILE A 202 -3.75 19.67 -9.42
N ALA A 203 -5.01 19.42 -9.06
CA ALA A 203 -6.08 20.40 -9.19
C ALA A 203 -5.83 21.63 -8.31
N THR A 204 -5.42 21.44 -7.07
CA THR A 204 -5.13 22.52 -6.14
C THR A 204 -3.92 23.34 -6.59
N LEU A 205 -2.81 22.68 -6.97
CA LEU A 205 -1.62 23.36 -7.50
C LEU A 205 -1.94 24.14 -8.79
N GLY A 206 -2.72 23.54 -9.68
CA GLY A 206 -3.15 24.21 -10.92
C GLY A 206 -4.01 25.44 -10.65
N LEU A 207 -4.96 25.33 -9.73
CA LEU A 207 -5.81 26.46 -9.33
C LEU A 207 -4.98 27.59 -8.67
N VAL A 208 -4.11 27.23 -7.73
CA VAL A 208 -3.24 28.21 -7.06
C VAL A 208 -2.31 28.89 -8.06
N LEU A 209 -1.69 28.11 -8.96
CA LEU A 209 -0.83 28.67 -10.01
C LEU A 209 -1.62 29.63 -10.92
N LEU A 210 -2.83 29.26 -11.34
CA LEU A 210 -3.69 30.09 -12.15
C LEU A 210 -4.00 31.42 -11.45
N LEU A 211 -4.39 31.38 -10.17
CA LEU A 211 -4.68 32.58 -9.38
C LEU A 211 -3.44 33.46 -9.23
N LEU A 212 -2.28 32.87 -8.97
CA LEU A 212 -1.02 33.60 -8.85
C LEU A 212 -0.62 34.26 -10.19
N LEU A 213 -0.83 33.57 -11.32
CA LEU A 213 -0.58 34.16 -12.65
C LEU A 213 -1.49 35.36 -12.94
N VAL A 214 -2.76 35.27 -12.56
CA VAL A 214 -3.71 36.36 -12.72
C VAL A 214 -3.32 37.57 -11.86
N VAL A 215 -2.92 37.31 -10.60
CA VAL A 215 -2.56 38.38 -9.64
C VAL A 215 -1.22 39.01 -9.98
N TYR A 216 -0.19 38.22 -10.19
CA TYR A 216 1.18 38.72 -10.39
C TYR A 216 1.45 39.12 -11.85
N ARG A 217 0.69 38.60 -12.81
CA ARG A 217 0.90 38.82 -14.25
C ARG A 217 2.33 38.52 -14.74
N ALA A 218 3.11 37.78 -13.96
CA ALA A 218 4.48 37.41 -14.24
C ALA A 218 4.71 35.94 -13.87
N PRO A 219 5.01 35.04 -14.81
CA PRO A 219 5.14 33.61 -14.54
C PRO A 219 6.21 33.29 -13.48
N VAL A 220 7.35 33.97 -13.54
CA VAL A 220 8.46 33.75 -12.59
C VAL A 220 8.07 34.13 -11.16
N LEU A 221 7.35 35.25 -10.99
CA LEU A 221 6.87 35.66 -9.66
C LEU A 221 5.78 34.72 -9.12
N ALA A 222 4.95 34.16 -9.98
CA ALA A 222 3.92 33.22 -9.59
C ALA A 222 4.51 31.87 -9.10
N LEU A 223 5.67 31.45 -9.62
CA LEU A 223 6.33 30.22 -9.21
C LEU A 223 7.05 30.32 -7.85
N LEU A 224 7.49 31.51 -7.43
CA LEU A 224 8.24 31.70 -6.18
C LEU A 224 7.50 31.19 -4.93
N PRO A 225 6.22 31.55 -4.69
CA PRO A 225 5.48 31.03 -3.55
C PRO A 225 5.34 29.51 -3.57
N LEU A 226 5.12 28.91 -4.75
CA LEU A 226 4.98 27.46 -4.90
C LEU A 226 6.30 26.73 -4.59
N LEU A 227 7.43 27.27 -5.06
CA LEU A 227 8.76 26.74 -4.73
C LEU A 227 9.03 26.86 -3.23
N THR A 228 8.66 27.95 -2.59
CA THR A 228 8.85 28.15 -1.15
C THR A 228 8.03 27.13 -0.34
N VAL A 229 6.76 26.91 -0.71
CA VAL A 229 5.90 25.91 -0.07
C VAL A 229 6.42 24.50 -0.31
N GLY A 230 6.83 24.18 -1.55
CA GLY A 230 7.40 22.88 -1.90
C GLY A 230 8.68 22.57 -1.11
N THR A 231 9.58 23.53 -0.99
CA THR A 231 10.81 23.35 -0.19
C THR A 231 10.52 23.23 1.31
N ALA A 232 9.58 24.01 1.84
CA ALA A 232 9.16 23.90 3.24
C ALA A 232 8.56 22.53 3.54
N TYR A 233 7.76 21.97 2.63
CA TYR A 233 7.22 20.61 2.73
C TYR A 233 8.33 19.55 2.76
N LEU A 234 9.31 19.63 1.86
CA LEU A 234 10.45 18.70 1.84
C LEU A 234 11.29 18.78 3.13
N ILE A 235 11.50 19.98 3.65
CA ILE A 235 12.20 20.17 4.93
C ILE A 235 11.42 19.53 6.08
N SER A 236 10.10 19.71 6.11
CA SER A 236 9.23 19.09 7.12
C SER A 236 9.35 17.57 7.11
N ILE A 237 9.35 16.94 5.94
CA ILE A 237 9.58 15.49 5.80
C ILE A 237 10.97 15.11 6.32
N GLY A 238 12.01 15.86 5.96
CA GLY A 238 13.37 15.62 6.42
C GLY A 238 13.50 15.70 7.92
N VAL A 239 12.88 16.70 8.57
CA VAL A 239 12.86 16.82 10.02
C VAL A 239 12.10 15.67 10.68
N THR A 240 10.95 15.29 10.12
CA THR A 240 10.20 14.14 10.62
C THR A 240 11.03 12.86 10.57
N TYR A 241 11.72 12.61 9.45
CA TYR A 241 12.61 11.46 9.30
C TYR A 241 13.76 11.43 10.32
N LEU A 242 14.28 12.59 10.71
CA LEU A 242 15.36 12.68 11.70
C LEU A 242 14.87 12.53 13.16
N LEU A 243 13.58 12.72 13.41
CA LEU A 243 13.00 12.65 14.76
C LEU A 243 12.43 11.26 15.10
N ILE A 244 12.30 10.39 14.12
CA ILE A 244 11.86 8.99 14.26
C ILE A 244 13.06 8.07 14.39
#